data_881c102667c680c349d2db779d42189d
#
_entry.id   881c102667c680c349d2db779d42189d
#
_cell.length_a   1.000
_cell.length_b   1.000
_cell.length_c   1.000
_cell.angle_alpha   90.00
_cell.angle_beta   90.00
_cell.angle_gamma   90.00
#
_symmetry.space_group_name_H-M   'P 1'
#
loop_
_entity.id
_entity.type
_entity.pdbx_description
1 polymer ?
#
loop_
_entity_poly.entity_id
_entity_poly.type
_entity_poly.pdbx_seq_one_letter_code
_entity_poly.pdbx_strand_id
1 'polypeptide(L)'
;MMTETKIEMNREMIIEKSFKHANILRVTGNTGVMIVEATASYIPIEEFKAIFNYIGDSVAKEPVTKLIFDKRKLTVFHQPSMEWYFVEWKEKMFDLGLKVHRKILPTDIVFKQSVKIGRDRIKQIFPNGKYNEMDIQYADSIEEAIEK
;
A
#
# COMPACT_ATOMS: atom_id res chain seq x y z
N MET A 1 19.61 12.71 -10.14
CA MET A 1 19.06 11.44 -9.61
C MET A 1 18.51 10.60 -10.75
N MET A 2 18.84 9.35 -10.78
CA MET A 2 18.34 8.46 -11.83
C MET A 2 16.99 7.88 -11.42
N THR A 3 16.04 7.94 -12.33
CA THR A 3 14.74 7.29 -12.17
C THR A 3 14.65 6.12 -13.14
N GLU A 4 14.16 5.00 -12.64
CA GLU A 4 13.93 3.83 -13.47
C GLU A 4 12.49 3.81 -13.95
N THR A 5 12.27 3.41 -15.20
CA THR A 5 10.96 3.26 -15.78
C THR A 5 10.59 1.79 -15.82
N LYS A 6 9.37 1.49 -15.40
CA LYS A 6 8.79 0.15 -15.45
C LYS A 6 7.55 0.19 -16.32
N ILE A 7 7.39 -0.81 -17.17
CA ILE A 7 6.19 -0.93 -18.03
C ILE A 7 5.44 -2.18 -17.60
N GLU A 8 4.15 -2.01 -17.30
CA GLU A 8 3.26 -3.12 -16.95
C GLU A 8 1.90 -2.88 -17.63
N MET A 9 1.42 -3.89 -18.38
CA MET A 9 0.11 -3.83 -19.05
C MET A 9 -0.08 -2.57 -19.89
N ASN A 10 0.93 -2.17 -20.64
CA ASN A 10 0.92 -0.96 -21.51
C ASN A 10 0.91 0.36 -20.75
N ARG A 11 1.11 0.33 -19.43
CA ARG A 11 1.24 1.55 -18.64
C ARG A 11 2.68 1.76 -18.22
N GLU A 12 3.16 2.97 -18.44
CA GLU A 12 4.47 3.37 -17.98
C GLU A 12 4.38 3.82 -16.53
N MET A 13 5.29 3.31 -15.72
CA MET A 13 5.43 3.68 -14.32
C MET A 13 6.87 4.07 -14.03
N ILE A 14 7.03 5.03 -13.14
CA ILE A 14 8.35 5.53 -12.75
C ILE A 14 8.63 5.11 -11.32
N ILE A 15 9.80 4.51 -11.08
CA ILE A 15 10.24 4.21 -9.73
C ILE A 15 10.73 5.52 -9.11
N GLU A 16 9.94 6.06 -8.20
CA GLU A 16 10.24 7.33 -7.53
C GLU A 16 11.25 7.13 -6.40
N LYS A 17 11.12 6.03 -5.66
CA LYS A 17 11.95 5.74 -4.50
C LYS A 17 12.12 4.24 -4.34
N SER A 18 13.35 3.78 -4.11
CA SER A 18 13.64 2.37 -3.85
C SER A 18 14.06 2.19 -2.39
N PHE A 19 13.47 1.17 -1.76
CA PHE A 19 13.89 0.66 -0.46
C PHE A 19 14.47 -0.74 -0.65
N LYS A 20 15.05 -1.28 0.40
CA LYS A 20 15.66 -2.63 0.30
C LYS A 20 14.63 -3.70 -0.06
N HIS A 21 13.39 -3.59 0.43
CA HIS A 21 12.36 -4.61 0.27
C HIS A 21 11.11 -4.13 -0.48
N ALA A 22 11.11 -2.90 -0.99
CA ALA A 22 9.97 -2.36 -1.73
C ALA A 22 10.38 -1.17 -2.59
N ASN A 23 9.62 -0.93 -3.65
CA ASN A 23 9.73 0.27 -4.47
C ASN A 23 8.45 1.10 -4.36
N ILE A 24 8.59 2.41 -4.48
CA ILE A 24 7.46 3.31 -4.62
C ILE A 24 7.44 3.82 -6.05
N LEU A 25 6.30 3.65 -6.73
CA LEU A 25 6.13 4.00 -8.12
C LEU A 25 5.03 5.02 -8.31
N ARG A 26 5.13 5.76 -9.40
CA ARG A 26 4.09 6.66 -9.90
C ARG A 26 3.67 6.23 -11.30
N VAL A 27 2.40 6.45 -11.62
CA VAL A 27 1.87 6.18 -12.95
C VAL A 27 2.06 7.42 -13.80
N THR A 28 2.68 7.27 -14.98
CA THR A 28 2.87 8.38 -15.92
C THR A 28 1.51 8.89 -16.38
N GLY A 29 1.32 10.21 -16.27
CA GLY A 29 0.07 10.85 -16.64
C GLY A 29 -1.03 10.78 -15.58
N ASN A 30 -0.77 10.13 -14.44
CA ASN A 30 -1.72 10.10 -13.32
C ASN A 30 -0.97 10.19 -11.99
N THR A 31 -0.58 11.39 -11.62
CA THR A 31 0.23 11.65 -10.42
C THR A 31 -0.54 11.48 -9.12
N GLY A 32 -1.87 11.37 -9.18
CA GLY A 32 -2.70 11.11 -8.00
C GLY A 32 -2.63 9.67 -7.48
N VAL A 33 -1.95 8.78 -8.21
CA VAL A 33 -1.82 7.36 -7.84
C VAL A 33 -0.39 7.07 -7.41
N MET A 34 -0.24 6.53 -6.20
CA MET A 34 1.04 6.00 -5.72
C MET A 34 0.93 4.49 -5.57
N ILE A 35 2.02 3.80 -5.88
CA ILE A 35 2.08 2.33 -5.80
C ILE A 35 3.24 1.94 -4.90
N VAL A 36 2.97 1.08 -3.92
CA VAL A 36 4.01 0.38 -3.15
C VAL A 36 4.10 -1.03 -3.72
N GLU A 37 5.26 -1.37 -4.25
CA GLU A 37 5.52 -2.71 -4.77
C GLU A 37 6.50 -3.43 -3.84
N ALA A 38 6.03 -4.48 -3.16
CA ALA A 38 6.92 -5.32 -2.37
C ALA A 38 7.84 -6.10 -3.31
N THR A 39 9.15 -6.07 -3.06
CA THR A 39 10.15 -6.72 -3.90
C THR A 39 10.81 -7.92 -3.21
N ALA A 40 10.36 -8.26 -2.00
CA ALA A 40 10.88 -9.37 -1.22
C ALA A 40 9.74 -10.08 -0.50
N SER A 41 10.04 -11.21 0.14
CA SER A 41 9.03 -12.01 0.84
C SER A 41 8.60 -11.40 2.17
N TYR A 42 9.36 -10.46 2.70
CA TYR A 42 9.13 -9.83 3.99
C TYR A 42 9.63 -8.39 3.99
N ILE A 43 8.92 -7.51 4.69
CA ILE A 43 9.34 -6.13 4.92
C ILE A 43 9.45 -5.93 6.44
N PRO A 44 10.67 -5.71 6.98
CA PRO A 44 10.82 -5.43 8.41
C PRO A 44 10.05 -4.19 8.83
N ILE A 45 9.54 -4.17 10.07
CA ILE A 45 8.64 -3.09 10.52
C ILE A 45 9.28 -1.71 10.44
N GLU A 46 10.56 -1.58 10.73
CA GLU A 46 11.24 -0.29 10.65
C GLU A 46 11.24 0.25 9.22
N GLU A 47 11.50 -0.63 8.27
CA GLU A 47 11.44 -0.25 6.85
C GLU A 47 10.00 -0.02 6.39
N PHE A 48 9.06 -0.84 6.86
CA PHE A 48 7.64 -0.67 6.58
C PHE A 48 7.18 0.74 6.98
N LYS A 49 7.53 1.17 8.19
CA LYS A 49 7.21 2.51 8.66
C LYS A 49 7.89 3.58 7.82
N ALA A 50 9.15 3.39 7.44
CA ALA A 50 9.87 4.34 6.60
C ALA A 50 9.21 4.49 5.22
N ILE A 51 8.77 3.39 4.63
CA ILE A 51 8.06 3.38 3.34
C ILE A 51 6.77 4.19 3.45
N PHE A 52 5.94 3.88 4.42
CA PHE A 52 4.64 4.52 4.55
C PHE A 52 4.73 5.95 5.06
N ASN A 53 5.75 6.29 5.84
CA ASN A 53 6.01 7.69 6.20
C ASN A 53 6.44 8.52 4.98
N TYR A 54 7.22 7.94 4.08
CA TYR A 54 7.56 8.59 2.81
C TYR A 54 6.30 8.90 2.00
N ILE A 55 5.40 7.92 1.90
CA ILE A 55 4.12 8.10 1.20
C ILE A 55 3.29 9.18 1.89
N GLY A 56 3.22 9.14 3.22
CA GLY A 56 2.50 10.14 4.00
C GLY A 56 3.00 11.56 3.77
N ASP A 57 4.31 11.75 3.65
CA ASP A 57 4.89 13.05 3.33
C ASP A 57 4.45 13.52 1.94
N SER A 58 4.37 12.61 0.99
CA SER A 58 3.89 12.93 -0.36
C SER A 58 2.41 13.31 -0.34
N VAL A 59 1.59 12.57 0.40
CA VAL A 59 0.15 12.84 0.55
C VAL A 59 -0.07 14.23 1.17
N ALA A 60 0.78 14.62 2.11
CA ALA A 60 0.67 15.92 2.77
C ALA A 60 1.03 17.09 1.82
N LYS A 61 1.82 16.83 0.80
CA LYS A 61 2.34 17.89 -0.09
C LYS A 61 1.66 17.96 -1.44
N GLU A 62 1.01 16.91 -1.88
CA GLU A 62 0.45 16.78 -3.23
C GLU A 62 -0.90 16.08 -3.19
N PRO A 63 -1.74 16.26 -4.25
CA PRO A 63 -3.04 15.59 -4.29
C PRO A 63 -2.92 14.10 -4.66
N VAL A 64 -2.49 13.27 -3.73
CA VAL A 64 -2.49 11.81 -3.88
C VAL A 64 -3.84 11.30 -3.41
N THR A 65 -4.59 10.65 -4.29
CA THR A 65 -5.97 10.23 -4.02
C THR A 65 -6.13 8.72 -3.95
N LYS A 66 -5.18 7.96 -4.50
CA LYS A 66 -5.24 6.49 -4.50
C LYS A 66 -3.89 5.90 -4.15
N LEU A 67 -3.89 4.93 -3.26
CA LEU A 67 -2.72 4.11 -2.95
C LEU A 67 -2.99 2.67 -3.38
N ILE A 68 -2.04 2.09 -4.09
CA ILE A 68 -2.06 0.68 -4.48
C ILE A 68 -0.92 -0.02 -3.74
N PHE A 69 -1.24 -1.08 -3.01
CA PHE A 69 -0.25 -1.89 -2.32
C PHE A 69 -0.16 -3.25 -3.00
N ASP A 70 0.91 -3.46 -3.76
CA ASP A 70 1.19 -4.70 -4.44
C ASP A 70 1.96 -5.64 -3.52
N LYS A 71 1.25 -6.62 -2.97
CA LYS A 71 1.77 -7.59 -2.00
C LYS A 71 2.10 -8.94 -2.63
N ARG A 72 2.12 -9.04 -3.95
CA ARG A 72 2.24 -10.34 -4.63
C ARG A 72 3.46 -11.16 -4.22
N LYS A 73 4.55 -10.51 -3.87
CA LYS A 73 5.80 -11.20 -3.46
C LYS A 73 5.89 -11.52 -1.98
N LEU A 74 4.99 -10.97 -1.16
CA LEU A 74 5.02 -11.21 0.28
C LEU A 74 4.55 -12.62 0.62
N THR A 75 5.28 -13.26 1.53
CA THR A 75 4.91 -14.57 2.07
C THR A 75 4.90 -14.58 3.60
N VAL A 76 5.47 -13.56 4.23
CA VAL A 76 5.52 -13.42 5.68
C VAL A 76 4.63 -12.27 6.12
N PHE A 77 3.64 -12.58 6.95
CA PHE A 77 2.73 -11.60 7.54
C PHE A 77 3.25 -11.16 8.90
N HIS A 78 3.16 -9.85 9.19
CA HIS A 78 3.59 -9.29 10.47
C HIS A 78 2.48 -8.45 11.06
N GLN A 79 1.82 -8.96 12.10
CA GLN A 79 0.67 -8.34 12.73
C GLN A 79 0.97 -6.91 13.26
N PRO A 80 2.10 -6.67 13.97
CA PRO A 80 2.39 -5.31 14.44
C PRO A 80 2.48 -4.27 13.33
N SER A 81 3.01 -4.65 12.16
CA SER A 81 3.05 -3.73 10.99
C SER A 81 1.64 -3.38 10.53
N MET A 82 0.76 -4.37 10.46
CA MET A 82 -0.63 -4.17 10.04
C MET A 82 -1.38 -3.31 11.05
N GLU A 83 -1.18 -3.52 12.34
CA GLU A 83 -1.81 -2.70 13.37
C GLU A 83 -1.39 -1.25 13.27
N TRP A 84 -0.08 -0.97 13.14
CA TRP A 84 0.41 0.38 12.95
C TRP A 84 -0.18 1.03 11.70
N TYR A 85 -0.22 0.26 10.61
CA TYR A 85 -0.74 0.73 9.32
C TYR A 85 -2.22 1.14 9.42
N PHE A 86 -3.04 0.35 10.09
CA PHE A 86 -4.48 0.61 10.23
C PHE A 86 -4.79 1.65 11.31
N VAL A 87 -4.15 1.54 12.48
CA VAL A 87 -4.51 2.31 13.66
C VAL A 87 -3.88 3.70 13.64
N GLU A 88 -2.66 3.82 13.13
CA GLU A 88 -1.95 5.09 13.14
C GLU A 88 -1.86 5.72 11.76
N TRP A 89 -1.36 4.98 10.77
CA TRP A 89 -1.10 5.56 9.46
C TRP A 89 -2.38 5.91 8.69
N LYS A 90 -3.33 4.98 8.60
CA LYS A 90 -4.58 5.23 7.86
C LYS A 90 -5.42 6.33 8.51
N GLU A 91 -5.43 6.41 9.84
CA GLU A 91 -6.11 7.51 10.55
C GLU A 91 -5.64 8.86 10.02
N LYS A 92 -4.32 9.02 9.96
CA LYS A 92 -3.71 10.26 9.51
C LYS A 92 -3.95 10.51 8.02
N MET A 93 -3.84 9.49 7.20
CA MET A 93 -4.01 9.62 5.75
C MET A 93 -5.44 9.97 5.38
N PHE A 94 -6.41 9.43 6.08
CA PHE A 94 -7.81 9.78 5.85
C PHE A 94 -8.03 11.28 6.01
N ASP A 95 -7.48 11.86 7.07
CA ASP A 95 -7.62 13.30 7.33
C ASP A 95 -6.89 14.15 6.28
N LEU A 96 -5.86 13.60 5.64
CA LEU A 96 -5.13 14.27 4.56
C LEU A 96 -5.77 14.08 3.18
N GLY A 97 -6.85 13.30 3.10
CA GLY A 97 -7.58 13.12 1.84
C GLY A 97 -7.30 11.84 1.08
N LEU A 98 -6.42 10.97 1.58
CA LEU A 98 -6.17 9.68 0.94
C LEU A 98 -7.21 8.67 1.43
N LYS A 99 -8.22 8.40 0.59
CA LYS A 99 -9.38 7.58 0.98
C LYS A 99 -9.58 6.34 0.11
N VAL A 100 -8.85 6.20 -0.98
CA VAL A 100 -8.98 5.07 -1.90
C VAL A 100 -7.73 4.21 -1.82
N HIS A 101 -7.91 2.95 -1.45
CA HIS A 101 -6.84 1.97 -1.36
C HIS A 101 -7.18 0.74 -2.17
N ARG A 102 -6.21 0.25 -2.94
CA ARG A 102 -6.35 -1.01 -3.68
C ARG A 102 -5.23 -1.93 -3.24
N LYS A 103 -5.54 -3.20 -3.06
CA LYS A 103 -4.59 -4.20 -2.58
C LYS A 103 -4.54 -5.36 -3.55
N ILE A 104 -3.33 -5.76 -3.92
CA ILE A 104 -3.10 -6.96 -4.72
C ILE A 104 -2.44 -7.98 -3.80
N LEU A 105 -3.19 -9.01 -3.44
CA LEU A 105 -2.72 -10.03 -2.52
C LEU A 105 -1.87 -11.08 -3.22
N PRO A 106 -0.92 -11.71 -2.51
CA PRO A 106 -0.20 -12.85 -3.06
C PRO A 106 -1.13 -14.06 -3.20
N THR A 107 -0.68 -15.06 -3.95
CA THR A 107 -1.41 -16.32 -4.08
C THR A 107 -1.23 -17.22 -2.86
N ASP A 108 -0.31 -16.91 -1.98
CA ASP A 108 -0.05 -17.69 -0.76
C ASP A 108 -1.27 -17.71 0.15
N ILE A 109 -1.81 -18.90 0.38
CA ILE A 109 -3.05 -19.07 1.17
C ILE A 109 -2.83 -18.73 2.63
N VAL A 110 -1.68 -19.10 3.19
CA VAL A 110 -1.36 -18.82 4.59
C VAL A 110 -1.28 -17.31 4.83
N PHE A 111 -0.64 -16.59 3.91
CA PHE A 111 -0.58 -15.13 3.99
C PHE A 111 -1.98 -14.51 3.94
N LYS A 112 -2.82 -14.95 3.01
CA LYS A 112 -4.18 -14.43 2.87
C LYS A 112 -5.02 -14.66 4.13
N GLN A 113 -4.91 -15.85 4.72
CA GLN A 113 -5.61 -16.18 5.97
C GLN A 113 -5.11 -15.31 7.11
N SER A 114 -3.79 -15.11 7.20
CA SER A 114 -3.19 -14.26 8.23
C SER A 114 -3.65 -12.81 8.12
N VAL A 115 -3.77 -12.29 6.91
CA VAL A 115 -4.29 -10.94 6.67
C VAL A 115 -5.73 -10.82 7.14
N LYS A 116 -6.56 -11.82 6.83
CA LYS A 116 -7.97 -11.81 7.24
C LYS A 116 -8.09 -11.84 8.77
N ILE A 117 -7.37 -12.73 9.42
CA ILE A 117 -7.37 -12.86 10.87
C ILE A 117 -6.86 -11.56 11.52
N GLY A 118 -5.78 -11.02 11.00
CA GLY A 118 -5.20 -9.76 11.50
C GLY A 118 -6.14 -8.59 11.38
N ARG A 119 -6.86 -8.49 10.26
CA ARG A 119 -7.83 -7.42 10.04
C ARG A 119 -9.03 -7.57 10.99
N ASP A 120 -9.51 -8.79 11.20
CA ASP A 120 -10.62 -9.05 12.13
C ASP A 120 -10.23 -8.67 13.55
N ARG A 121 -8.99 -8.96 13.94
CA ARG A 121 -8.46 -8.55 15.25
C ARG A 121 -8.44 -7.03 15.40
N ILE A 122 -8.00 -6.32 14.37
CA ILE A 122 -7.99 -4.86 14.39
C ILE A 122 -9.41 -4.30 14.56
N LYS A 123 -10.39 -4.90 13.87
CA LYS A 123 -11.79 -4.48 14.02
C LYS A 123 -12.33 -4.68 15.43
N GLN A 124 -11.82 -5.68 16.16
CA GLN A 124 -12.21 -5.91 17.54
C GLN A 124 -11.59 -4.90 18.50
N ILE A 125 -10.30 -4.57 18.32
CA ILE A 125 -9.57 -3.69 19.24
C ILE A 125 -9.68 -2.22 18.86
N PHE A 126 -10.00 -1.91 17.60
CA PHE A 126 -10.08 -0.55 17.10
C PHE A 126 -11.28 -0.41 16.13
N PRO A 127 -12.51 -0.61 16.63
CA PRO A 127 -13.70 -0.73 15.76
C PRO A 127 -14.12 0.58 15.08
N ASN A 128 -13.71 1.73 15.61
CA ASN A 128 -14.14 3.04 15.10
C ASN A 128 -13.08 3.74 14.25
N GLY A 129 -12.06 3.01 13.78
CA GLY A 129 -11.00 3.58 12.97
C GLY A 129 -11.49 4.11 11.63
N LYS A 130 -10.78 5.12 11.10
CA LYS A 130 -11.10 5.74 9.81
C LYS A 130 -10.97 4.77 8.64
N TYR A 131 -10.24 3.66 8.81
CA TYR A 131 -10.15 2.63 7.78
C TYR A 131 -11.52 2.09 7.37
N ASN A 132 -12.51 2.17 8.25
CA ASN A 132 -13.89 1.74 7.94
C ASN A 132 -14.57 2.67 6.93
N GLU A 133 -14.11 3.90 6.82
CA GLU A 133 -14.68 4.90 5.91
C GLU A 133 -13.90 5.01 4.60
N MET A 134 -12.79 4.29 4.46
CA MET A 134 -12.00 4.26 3.24
C MET A 134 -12.60 3.30 2.22
N ASP A 135 -12.41 3.61 0.94
CA ASP A 135 -12.75 2.71 -0.16
C ASP A 135 -11.58 1.74 -0.38
N ILE A 136 -11.62 0.60 0.32
CA ILE A 136 -10.58 -0.41 0.26
C ILE A 136 -11.10 -1.61 -0.51
N GLN A 137 -10.48 -1.92 -1.65
CA GLN A 137 -10.87 -3.05 -2.49
C GLN A 137 -9.64 -3.85 -2.93
N TYR A 138 -9.87 -5.11 -3.25
CA TYR A 138 -8.85 -5.98 -3.83
C TYR A 138 -8.86 -5.88 -5.35
N ALA A 139 -7.69 -6.09 -5.95
CA ALA A 139 -7.51 -6.16 -7.40
C ALA A 139 -6.58 -7.33 -7.72
N ASP A 140 -6.67 -7.84 -8.94
CA ASP A 140 -5.85 -8.96 -9.38
C ASP A 140 -4.59 -8.52 -10.14
N SER A 141 -4.52 -7.25 -10.51
CA SER A 141 -3.40 -6.70 -11.26
C SER A 141 -3.25 -5.20 -10.98
N ILE A 142 -2.10 -4.66 -11.32
CA ILE A 142 -1.85 -3.21 -11.24
C ILE A 142 -2.83 -2.46 -12.15
N GLU A 143 -3.06 -2.96 -13.36
CA GLU A 143 -3.97 -2.34 -14.31
C GLU A 143 -5.39 -2.22 -13.72
N GLU A 144 -5.91 -3.32 -13.18
CA GLU A 144 -7.21 -3.31 -12.53
C GLU A 144 -7.25 -2.35 -11.33
N ALA A 145 -6.19 -2.32 -10.53
CA ALA A 145 -6.09 -1.46 -9.35
C ALA A 145 -6.11 0.03 -9.75
N ILE A 146 -5.48 0.37 -10.85
CA ILE A 146 -5.47 1.76 -11.34
C ILE A 146 -6.86 2.16 -11.84
N GLU A 147 -7.53 1.30 -12.58
CA GLU A 147 -8.83 1.60 -13.18
C GLU A 147 -10.00 1.52 -12.20
N LYS A 148 -9.91 0.65 -11.23
CA LYS A 148 -10.97 0.38 -10.27
C LYS A 148 -10.99 1.44 -9.16
#